data_fe1f56a6932aef5173569b6a57c9bd80
#
_entry.id   fe1f56a6932aef5173569b6a57c9bd80
#
_cell.length_a   1.000
_cell.length_b   1.000
_cell.length_c   1.000
_cell.angle_alpha   90.00
_cell.angle_beta   90.00
_cell.angle_gamma   90.00
#
_symmetry.space_group_name_H-M   'P 1'
#
loop_
_entity.id
_entity.type
_entity.pdbx_description
1 polymer ?
#
loop_
_entity_poly.entity_id
_entity_poly.type
_entity_poly.pdbx_seq_one_letter_code
_entity_poly.pdbx_strand_id
1 'polypeptide(L)'
;LVLMEFGQIVHAIISGDIKAAGVGATRIVASKLEGSGIVILATVNDRMPYKLIVRPEINSPTQLKGSKLGVARFGGLDDTAMRFALSQMGLNPDKDVTILQVGGKAARFAAMQRGAVAGIIIDPPYTLTARKLGMNTLFDLVKTSPEMVFNGTIAGKESYIKENPEVIRKLLMAFVAGVNYYRTHKAESIKIMAKYMRIDLRGKTEQEEMEETYDLFVKTVSCKPYASLEGIRNLLKEFGKKNPKANTAEPQSFVDMRFIREADESGLIDSVCK
;
A
#
# COMPACT_ATOMS: atom_id res chain seq x y z
N LEU A 1 16.44 11.63 -5.42
CA LEU A 1 15.51 10.78 -4.68
C LEU A 1 16.05 10.61 -3.26
N VAL A 2 15.24 10.94 -2.26
CA VAL A 2 15.59 10.76 -0.84
C VAL A 2 14.67 9.68 -0.26
N LEU A 3 15.27 8.67 0.39
CA LEU A 3 14.52 7.66 1.14
C LEU A 3 14.36 8.18 2.58
N MET A 4 13.12 8.22 3.05
CA MET A 4 12.77 8.71 4.38
C MET A 4 11.86 7.71 5.10
N GLU A 5 11.87 7.76 6.43
CA GLU A 5 10.89 7.05 7.24
C GLU A 5 9.48 7.57 6.96
N PHE A 6 8.53 6.66 6.77
CA PHE A 6 7.14 7.02 6.39
C PHE A 6 6.49 8.06 7.32
N GLY A 7 6.91 8.16 8.58
CA GLY A 7 6.42 9.16 9.53
C GLY A 7 6.81 10.59 9.19
N GLN A 8 7.98 10.78 8.62
CA GLN A 8 8.59 12.09 8.36
C GLN A 8 8.14 12.68 7.02
N ILE A 9 7.73 11.85 6.05
CA ILE A 9 7.40 12.30 4.69
C ILE A 9 6.27 13.34 4.68
N VAL A 10 5.18 13.09 5.40
CA VAL A 10 4.03 14.01 5.44
C VAL A 10 4.44 15.36 6.03
N HIS A 11 5.22 15.37 7.12
CA HIS A 11 5.73 16.60 7.71
C HIS A 11 6.64 17.36 6.75
N ALA A 12 7.51 16.66 6.02
CA ALA A 12 8.39 17.27 5.03
C ALA A 12 7.64 17.88 3.82
N ILE A 13 6.49 17.30 3.44
CA ILE A 13 5.60 17.90 2.42
C ILE A 13 4.91 19.15 3.01
N ILE A 14 4.44 19.10 4.26
CA ILE A 14 3.76 20.23 4.91
C ILE A 14 4.72 21.41 5.06
N SER A 15 5.94 21.17 5.54
CA SER A 15 6.98 22.20 5.69
C SER A 15 7.47 22.75 4.34
N GLY A 16 7.29 22.00 3.27
CA GLY A 16 7.77 22.34 1.94
C GLY A 16 9.23 21.93 1.67
N ASP A 17 9.86 21.13 2.54
CA ASP A 17 11.19 20.56 2.31
C ASP A 17 11.15 19.55 1.15
N ILE A 18 10.04 18.84 1.03
CA ILE A 18 9.75 17.92 -0.10
C ILE A 18 8.52 18.46 -0.85
N LYS A 19 8.63 18.55 -2.16
CA LYS A 19 7.55 19.09 -3.03
C LYS A 19 6.52 18.06 -3.41
N ALA A 20 6.98 16.82 -3.66
CA ALA A 20 6.13 15.66 -3.89
C ALA A 20 6.83 14.38 -3.43
N ALA A 21 6.08 13.38 -3.00
CA ALA A 21 6.64 12.13 -2.50
C ALA A 21 5.71 10.94 -2.75
N GLY A 22 6.31 9.75 -2.78
CA GLY A 22 5.60 8.49 -2.65
C GLY A 22 5.21 8.28 -1.18
N VAL A 23 3.90 8.24 -0.90
CA VAL A 23 3.39 8.07 0.47
C VAL A 23 2.08 7.28 0.47
N GLY A 24 1.85 6.46 1.50
CA GLY A 24 0.62 5.68 1.61
C GLY A 24 -0.63 6.55 1.77
N ALA A 25 -1.69 6.22 1.03
CA ALA A 25 -2.91 7.00 0.97
C ALA A 25 -3.59 7.23 2.34
N THR A 26 -3.53 6.27 3.26
CA THR A 26 -4.08 6.44 4.61
C THR A 26 -3.47 7.63 5.35
N ARG A 27 -2.17 7.91 5.14
CA ARG A 27 -1.52 9.06 5.75
C ARG A 27 -1.91 10.37 5.11
N ILE A 28 -2.10 10.35 3.78
CA ILE A 28 -2.58 11.53 3.05
C ILE A 28 -3.99 11.88 3.54
N VAL A 29 -4.87 10.88 3.59
CA VAL A 29 -6.26 11.07 4.06
C VAL A 29 -6.26 11.58 5.50
N ALA A 30 -5.52 10.95 6.41
CA ALA A 30 -5.42 11.39 7.80
C ALA A 30 -4.93 12.85 7.91
N SER A 31 -3.84 13.20 7.22
CA SER A 31 -3.28 14.55 7.29
C SER A 31 -4.20 15.61 6.64
N LYS A 32 -4.88 15.25 5.56
CA LYS A 32 -5.85 16.15 4.89
C LYS A 32 -7.05 16.43 5.76
N LEU A 33 -7.57 15.44 6.49
CA LEU A 33 -8.64 15.62 7.48
C LEU A 33 -8.24 16.59 8.61
N GLU A 34 -6.93 16.70 8.88
CA GLU A 34 -6.36 17.67 9.82
C GLU A 34 -5.93 19.00 9.15
N GLY A 35 -6.25 19.20 7.87
CA GLY A 35 -6.06 20.48 7.17
C GLY A 35 -4.69 20.67 6.52
N SER A 36 -3.94 19.60 6.23
CA SER A 36 -2.56 19.73 5.69
C SER A 36 -2.48 20.30 4.26
N GLY A 37 -3.57 20.31 3.50
CA GLY A 37 -3.58 20.69 2.08
C GLY A 37 -2.80 19.75 1.17
N ILE A 38 -2.53 18.49 1.59
CA ILE A 38 -1.89 17.47 0.77
C ILE A 38 -2.95 16.73 -0.03
N VAL A 39 -2.67 16.50 -1.34
CA VAL A 39 -3.56 15.74 -2.23
C VAL A 39 -2.79 14.65 -2.98
N ILE A 40 -3.53 13.64 -3.40
CA ILE A 40 -3.06 12.55 -4.25
C ILE A 40 -3.02 13.04 -5.70
N LEU A 41 -1.89 12.83 -6.36
CA LEU A 41 -1.66 13.20 -7.76
C LEU A 41 -1.71 11.99 -8.71
N ALA A 42 -1.35 10.81 -8.20
CA ALA A 42 -1.36 9.55 -8.94
C ALA A 42 -1.36 8.37 -7.97
N THR A 43 -1.90 7.23 -8.41
CA THR A 43 -1.73 5.94 -7.72
C THR A 43 -1.71 4.81 -8.74
N VAL A 44 -0.90 3.79 -8.50
CA VAL A 44 -0.82 2.63 -9.40
C VAL A 44 -1.51 1.39 -8.83
N ASN A 45 -1.87 1.39 -7.55
CA ASN A 45 -2.52 0.27 -6.88
C ASN A 45 -3.82 0.70 -6.20
N ASP A 46 -4.90 0.05 -6.60
CA ASP A 46 -6.27 0.23 -6.06
C ASP A 46 -6.71 -0.91 -5.13
N ARG A 47 -5.82 -1.88 -4.84
CA ARG A 47 -6.11 -3.05 -4.01
C ARG A 47 -5.04 -3.27 -2.95
N MET A 48 -5.42 -3.92 -1.86
CA MET A 48 -4.50 -4.28 -0.78
C MET A 48 -3.62 -5.47 -1.19
N PRO A 49 -2.29 -5.31 -1.33
CA PRO A 49 -1.39 -6.40 -1.74
C PRO A 49 -1.08 -7.38 -0.60
N TYR A 50 -1.98 -7.52 0.36
CA TYR A 50 -1.76 -8.26 1.60
C TYR A 50 -2.46 -9.60 1.64
N LYS A 51 -1.88 -10.50 2.44
CA LYS A 51 -2.52 -11.74 2.90
C LYS A 51 -2.46 -11.82 4.42
N LEU A 52 -3.49 -12.39 5.02
CA LEU A 52 -3.43 -12.84 6.40
C LEU A 52 -2.80 -14.23 6.40
N ILE A 53 -1.57 -14.28 6.84
CA ILE A 53 -0.81 -15.51 7.02
C ILE A 53 -0.89 -15.92 8.49
N VAL A 54 -1.11 -17.19 8.74
CA VAL A 54 -1.25 -17.79 10.07
C VAL A 54 -0.37 -19.02 10.21
N ARG A 55 -0.11 -19.43 11.44
CA ARG A 55 0.67 -20.63 11.75
C ARG A 55 0.00 -21.90 11.18
N PRO A 56 0.77 -22.99 10.93
CA PRO A 56 0.28 -24.19 10.23
C PRO A 56 -0.94 -24.85 10.87
N GLU A 57 -1.06 -24.82 12.20
CA GLU A 57 -2.17 -25.42 12.94
C GLU A 57 -3.49 -24.66 12.80
N ILE A 58 -3.46 -23.41 12.30
CA ILE A 58 -4.65 -22.57 12.11
C ILE A 58 -5.11 -22.69 10.66
N ASN A 59 -6.31 -23.23 10.44
CA ASN A 59 -6.87 -23.44 9.12
C ASN A 59 -8.32 -22.91 8.96
N SER A 60 -8.85 -22.30 10.01
CA SER A 60 -10.19 -21.68 9.98
C SER A 60 -10.22 -20.38 10.78
N PRO A 61 -11.12 -19.43 10.40
CA PRO A 61 -11.27 -18.16 11.13
C PRO A 61 -11.61 -18.35 12.62
N THR A 62 -12.41 -19.34 12.96
CA THR A 62 -12.83 -19.58 14.33
C THR A 62 -11.69 -19.90 15.28
N GLN A 63 -10.61 -20.49 14.77
CA GLN A 63 -9.40 -20.80 15.55
C GLN A 63 -8.56 -19.55 15.89
N LEU A 64 -8.88 -18.40 15.29
CA LEU A 64 -8.25 -17.13 15.68
C LEU A 64 -8.83 -16.50 16.95
N LYS A 65 -9.99 -16.97 17.44
CA LYS A 65 -10.60 -16.40 18.65
C LYS A 65 -9.66 -16.53 19.84
N GLY A 66 -9.47 -15.42 20.56
CA GLY A 66 -8.53 -15.32 21.68
C GLY A 66 -7.05 -15.21 21.28
N SER A 67 -6.72 -15.30 20.00
CA SER A 67 -5.34 -15.25 19.52
C SER A 67 -4.77 -13.84 19.45
N LYS A 68 -3.43 -13.75 19.48
CA LYS A 68 -2.65 -12.54 19.23
C LYS A 68 -2.29 -12.46 17.76
N LEU A 69 -2.53 -11.31 17.10
CA LEU A 69 -2.22 -11.05 15.69
C LEU A 69 -1.29 -9.85 15.56
N GLY A 70 -0.34 -9.91 14.63
CA GLY A 70 0.70 -8.89 14.50
C GLY A 70 0.46 -7.91 13.35
N VAL A 71 0.58 -6.61 13.65
CA VAL A 71 0.61 -5.52 12.66
C VAL A 71 1.86 -4.65 12.85
N ALA A 72 2.23 -3.83 11.85
CA ALA A 72 3.41 -2.96 12.00
C ALA A 72 3.15 -1.87 13.04
N ARG A 73 2.00 -1.23 12.95
CA ARG A 73 1.54 -0.18 13.88
C ARG A 73 0.04 0.05 13.74
N PHE A 74 -0.55 0.50 14.82
CA PHE A 74 -1.97 0.87 14.81
C PHE A 74 -2.24 2.06 13.87
N GLY A 75 -3.38 2.01 13.18
CA GLY A 75 -3.78 3.00 12.18
C GLY A 75 -2.96 2.97 10.88
N GLY A 76 -2.06 2.00 10.71
CA GLY A 76 -1.34 1.75 9.46
C GLY A 76 -2.17 0.94 8.47
N LEU A 77 -1.62 0.79 7.23
CA LEU A 77 -2.26 0.02 6.17
C LEU A 77 -2.50 -1.44 6.55
N ASP A 78 -1.55 -2.04 7.25
CA ASP A 78 -1.61 -3.43 7.70
C ASP A 78 -2.58 -3.63 8.88
N ASP A 79 -2.75 -2.64 9.76
CA ASP A 79 -3.81 -2.65 10.77
C ASP A 79 -5.19 -2.57 10.11
N THR A 80 -5.37 -1.67 9.15
CA THR A 80 -6.60 -1.57 8.36
C THR A 80 -6.90 -2.88 7.63
N ALA A 81 -5.89 -3.47 6.99
CA ALA A 81 -5.99 -4.75 6.30
C ALA A 81 -6.35 -5.91 7.24
N MET A 82 -5.74 -5.95 8.43
CA MET A 82 -6.04 -6.96 9.46
C MET A 82 -7.49 -6.87 9.91
N ARG A 83 -7.95 -5.67 10.25
CA ARG A 83 -9.32 -5.43 10.70
C ARG A 83 -10.34 -5.75 9.64
N PHE A 84 -10.05 -5.38 8.38
CA PHE A 84 -10.88 -5.73 7.25
C PHE A 84 -10.98 -7.25 7.07
N ALA A 85 -9.85 -7.97 7.02
CA ALA A 85 -9.82 -9.41 6.87
C ALA A 85 -10.61 -10.13 7.97
N LEU A 86 -10.43 -9.73 9.22
CA LEU A 86 -11.16 -10.28 10.37
C LEU A 86 -12.67 -10.07 10.23
N SER A 87 -13.10 -8.84 9.88
CA SER A 87 -14.51 -8.52 9.68
C SER A 87 -15.15 -9.33 8.55
N GLN A 88 -14.43 -9.52 7.42
CA GLN A 88 -14.91 -10.35 6.31
C GLN A 88 -15.04 -11.84 6.67
N MET A 89 -14.25 -12.29 7.63
CA MET A 89 -14.32 -13.64 8.17
C MET A 89 -15.32 -13.81 9.33
N GLY A 90 -16.12 -12.78 9.63
CA GLY A 90 -17.13 -12.79 10.70
C GLY A 90 -16.55 -12.65 12.12
N LEU A 91 -15.30 -12.17 12.23
CA LEU A 91 -14.67 -11.92 13.53
C LEU A 91 -14.70 -10.41 13.85
N ASN A 92 -14.94 -10.10 15.13
CA ASN A 92 -14.81 -8.74 15.63
C ASN A 92 -13.34 -8.46 15.99
N PRO A 93 -12.65 -7.52 15.29
CA PRO A 93 -11.23 -7.27 15.50
C PRO A 93 -10.88 -6.69 16.88
N ASP A 94 -11.86 -6.14 17.60
CA ASP A 94 -11.66 -5.52 18.91
C ASP A 94 -12.10 -6.43 20.08
N LYS A 95 -12.78 -7.57 19.80
CA LYS A 95 -13.33 -8.46 20.82
C LYS A 95 -12.82 -9.90 20.69
N ASP A 96 -12.72 -10.40 19.45
CA ASP A 96 -12.44 -11.82 19.22
C ASP A 96 -10.93 -12.12 19.18
N VAL A 97 -10.07 -11.10 18.96
CA VAL A 97 -8.61 -11.25 18.87
C VAL A 97 -7.89 -10.11 19.59
N THR A 98 -6.60 -10.29 19.85
CA THR A 98 -5.73 -9.20 20.33
C THR A 98 -4.77 -8.77 19.21
N ILE A 99 -4.94 -7.60 18.67
CA ILE A 99 -4.00 -7.04 17.67
C ILE A 99 -2.84 -6.40 18.42
N LEU A 100 -1.59 -6.74 18.03
CA LEU A 100 -0.35 -6.25 18.62
C LEU A 100 0.46 -5.45 17.61
N GLN A 101 1.02 -4.33 18.05
CA GLN A 101 2.01 -3.61 17.27
C GLN A 101 3.36 -4.30 17.42
N VAL A 102 3.85 -4.95 16.35
CA VAL A 102 5.08 -5.76 16.34
C VAL A 102 6.22 -5.09 15.59
N GLY A 103 5.90 -4.17 14.67
CA GLY A 103 6.89 -3.48 13.85
C GLY A 103 6.97 -3.97 12.41
N GLY A 104 8.13 -3.77 11.76
CA GLY A 104 8.32 -4.05 10.34
C GLY A 104 8.10 -5.51 9.92
N LYS A 105 8.09 -5.77 8.61
CA LYS A 105 7.77 -7.10 8.03
C LYS A 105 8.63 -8.23 8.62
N ALA A 106 9.94 -8.04 8.71
CA ALA A 106 10.85 -9.04 9.27
C ALA A 106 10.54 -9.34 10.73
N ALA A 107 10.26 -8.31 11.55
CA ALA A 107 9.92 -8.48 12.96
C ALA A 107 8.60 -9.24 13.15
N ARG A 108 7.57 -8.92 12.37
CA ARG A 108 6.28 -9.63 12.39
C ARG A 108 6.42 -11.09 12.00
N PHE A 109 7.16 -11.34 10.92
CA PHE A 109 7.40 -12.70 10.44
C PHE A 109 8.14 -13.54 11.50
N ALA A 110 9.21 -13.00 12.08
CA ALA A 110 9.94 -13.64 13.15
C ALA A 110 9.09 -13.85 14.43
N ALA A 111 8.20 -12.92 14.77
CA ALA A 111 7.29 -13.07 15.90
C ALA A 111 6.30 -14.23 15.68
N MET A 112 5.79 -14.40 14.46
CA MET A 112 4.91 -15.53 14.11
C MET A 112 5.66 -16.85 14.13
N GLN A 113 6.88 -16.92 13.60
CA GLN A 113 7.72 -18.13 13.64
C GLN A 113 8.01 -18.59 15.09
N ARG A 114 8.22 -17.64 16.01
CA ARG A 114 8.46 -17.94 17.42
C ARG A 114 7.18 -18.19 18.24
N GLY A 115 6.00 -18.14 17.60
CA GLY A 115 4.72 -18.34 18.27
C GLY A 115 4.24 -17.16 19.14
N ALA A 116 4.90 -16.01 19.08
CA ALA A 116 4.48 -14.81 19.82
C ALA A 116 3.17 -14.22 19.30
N VAL A 117 2.87 -14.43 18.02
CA VAL A 117 1.59 -14.13 17.37
C VAL A 117 1.14 -15.34 16.55
N ALA A 118 -0.16 -15.54 16.44
CA ALA A 118 -0.79 -16.62 15.70
C ALA A 118 -0.86 -16.32 14.18
N GLY A 119 -0.86 -15.05 13.81
CA GLY A 119 -0.94 -14.61 12.42
C GLY A 119 -0.51 -13.17 12.24
N ILE A 120 -0.23 -12.82 10.98
CA ILE A 120 0.23 -11.49 10.59
C ILE A 120 -0.38 -11.09 9.23
N ILE A 121 -0.58 -9.81 9.01
CA ILE A 121 -0.80 -9.24 7.68
C ILE A 121 0.56 -9.00 7.04
N ILE A 122 0.77 -9.55 5.85
CA ILE A 122 2.05 -9.43 5.16
C ILE A 122 1.87 -9.53 3.63
N ASP A 123 2.82 -8.99 2.90
CA ASP A 123 2.90 -9.01 1.44
C ASP A 123 4.19 -9.73 0.97
N PRO A 124 4.34 -10.03 -0.32
CA PRO A 124 5.59 -10.58 -0.84
C PRO A 124 6.82 -9.72 -0.52
N PRO A 125 8.02 -10.33 -0.41
CA PRO A 125 8.31 -11.76 -0.62
C PRO A 125 7.93 -12.69 0.55
N TYR A 126 7.64 -12.17 1.73
CA TYR A 126 7.40 -12.97 2.94
C TYR A 126 6.23 -13.96 2.85
N THR A 127 5.24 -13.69 1.98
CA THR A 127 4.14 -14.64 1.72
C THR A 127 4.63 -15.94 1.10
N LEU A 128 5.70 -15.88 0.31
CA LEU A 128 6.31 -17.04 -0.33
C LEU A 128 7.13 -17.83 0.67
N THR A 129 7.93 -17.14 1.46
CA THR A 129 8.67 -17.75 2.57
C THR A 129 7.71 -18.47 3.53
N ALA A 130 6.59 -17.82 3.88
CA ALA A 130 5.55 -18.42 4.71
C ALA A 130 5.00 -19.73 4.12
N ARG A 131 4.68 -19.72 2.80
CA ARG A 131 4.20 -20.90 2.08
C ARG A 131 5.23 -22.05 2.12
N LYS A 132 6.52 -21.74 1.85
CA LYS A 132 7.61 -22.73 1.91
C LYS A 132 7.76 -23.35 3.32
N LEU A 133 7.42 -22.61 4.37
CA LEU A 133 7.42 -23.07 5.76
C LEU A 133 6.11 -23.72 6.21
N GLY A 134 5.19 -24.02 5.29
CA GLY A 134 3.92 -24.67 5.57
C GLY A 134 2.90 -23.81 6.31
N MET A 135 3.10 -22.48 6.36
CA MET A 135 2.13 -21.56 6.96
C MET A 135 0.90 -21.38 6.06
N ASN A 136 -0.25 -21.19 6.66
CA ASN A 136 -1.51 -21.08 5.95
C ASN A 136 -1.83 -19.63 5.54
N THR A 137 -2.37 -19.44 4.34
CA THR A 137 -3.05 -18.20 3.95
C THR A 137 -4.52 -18.31 4.35
N LEU A 138 -4.94 -17.61 5.38
CA LEU A 138 -6.32 -17.67 5.87
C LEU A 138 -7.22 -16.68 5.10
N PHE A 139 -6.66 -15.56 4.65
CA PHE A 139 -7.40 -14.56 3.87
C PHE A 139 -6.50 -13.87 2.83
N ASP A 140 -6.97 -13.77 1.59
CA ASP A 140 -6.25 -13.13 0.48
C ASP A 140 -6.93 -11.82 0.09
N LEU A 141 -6.39 -10.70 0.61
CA LEU A 141 -6.94 -9.38 0.37
C LEU A 141 -6.75 -8.92 -1.09
N VAL A 142 -5.76 -9.43 -1.81
CA VAL A 142 -5.57 -9.10 -3.24
C VAL A 142 -6.82 -9.44 -4.05
N LYS A 143 -7.47 -10.57 -3.70
CA LYS A 143 -8.65 -11.08 -4.41
C LYS A 143 -9.95 -10.49 -3.90
N THR A 144 -10.03 -10.16 -2.63
CA THR A 144 -11.30 -9.95 -1.91
C THR A 144 -11.48 -8.54 -1.38
N SER A 145 -10.40 -7.73 -1.32
CA SER A 145 -10.54 -6.35 -0.84
C SER A 145 -11.34 -5.50 -1.82
N PRO A 146 -12.20 -4.60 -1.33
CA PRO A 146 -12.77 -3.56 -2.15
C PRO A 146 -11.67 -2.68 -2.74
N GLU A 147 -12.02 -1.88 -3.73
CA GLU A 147 -11.12 -0.83 -4.18
C GLU A 147 -10.72 0.06 -3.00
N MET A 148 -9.44 0.22 -2.81
CA MET A 148 -8.86 1.13 -1.82
C MET A 148 -7.59 1.73 -2.40
N VAL A 149 -7.41 3.03 -2.23
CA VAL A 149 -6.15 3.68 -2.60
C VAL A 149 -5.12 3.37 -1.53
N PHE A 150 -4.06 2.63 -1.88
CA PHE A 150 -3.13 2.12 -0.87
C PHE A 150 -1.70 2.61 -1.04
N ASN A 151 -0.98 2.02 -1.98
CA ASN A 151 0.45 2.23 -2.21
C ASN A 151 0.72 2.66 -3.66
N GLY A 152 1.97 3.04 -3.95
CA GLY A 152 2.31 3.58 -5.26
C GLY A 152 1.61 4.91 -5.53
N THR A 153 1.34 5.66 -4.47
CA THR A 153 0.64 6.94 -4.50
C THR A 153 1.64 8.08 -4.48
N ILE A 154 1.54 8.99 -5.43
CA ILE A 154 2.30 10.25 -5.44
C ILE A 154 1.40 11.34 -4.88
N ALA A 155 1.93 12.11 -3.94
CA ALA A 155 1.22 13.21 -3.30
C ALA A 155 2.06 14.48 -3.24
N GLY A 156 1.39 15.64 -3.18
CA GLY A 156 2.02 16.95 -3.04
C GLY A 156 1.08 17.94 -2.35
N LYS A 157 1.60 19.11 -2.01
CA LYS A 157 0.82 20.19 -1.38
C LYS A 157 0.09 21.02 -2.44
N GLU A 158 -1.19 21.28 -2.26
CA GLU A 158 -2.05 22.00 -3.21
C GLU A 158 -1.47 23.36 -3.63
N SER A 159 -0.90 24.13 -2.69
CA SER A 159 -0.28 25.42 -2.99
C SER A 159 0.88 25.28 -3.97
N TYR A 160 1.79 24.33 -3.73
CA TYR A 160 2.92 24.08 -4.61
C TYR A 160 2.49 23.58 -6.00
N ILE A 161 1.49 22.70 -6.05
CA ILE A 161 0.93 22.17 -7.30
C ILE A 161 0.37 23.29 -8.17
N LYS A 162 -0.35 24.23 -7.55
CA LYS A 162 -0.94 25.38 -8.22
C LYS A 162 0.11 26.34 -8.79
N GLU A 163 1.19 26.57 -8.03
CA GLU A 163 2.28 27.46 -8.41
C GLU A 163 3.23 26.84 -9.45
N ASN A 164 3.33 25.51 -9.50
CA ASN A 164 4.33 24.79 -10.29
C ASN A 164 3.72 23.67 -11.18
N PRO A 165 2.69 23.95 -12.00
CA PRO A 165 1.98 22.90 -12.75
C PRO A 165 2.88 22.14 -13.74
N GLU A 166 3.86 22.81 -14.36
CA GLU A 166 4.79 22.16 -15.30
C GLU A 166 5.73 21.18 -14.63
N VAL A 167 6.17 21.47 -13.39
CA VAL A 167 6.99 20.54 -12.62
C VAL A 167 6.18 19.28 -12.30
N ILE A 168 4.92 19.45 -11.93
CA ILE A 168 4.03 18.33 -11.62
C ILE A 168 3.75 17.49 -12.86
N ARG A 169 3.48 18.10 -14.03
CA ARG A 169 3.34 17.34 -15.29
C ARG A 169 4.56 16.49 -15.59
N LYS A 170 5.75 17.09 -15.56
CA LYS A 170 7.01 16.35 -15.80
C LYS A 170 7.22 15.21 -14.81
N LEU A 171 6.94 15.45 -13.51
CA LEU A 171 7.03 14.43 -12.48
C LEU A 171 6.09 13.25 -12.77
N LEU A 172 4.82 13.53 -13.09
CA LEU A 172 3.83 12.50 -13.35
C LEU A 172 4.12 11.72 -14.63
N MET A 173 4.61 12.39 -15.69
CA MET A 173 5.05 11.69 -16.89
C MET A 173 6.26 10.80 -16.66
N ALA A 174 7.24 11.25 -15.88
CA ALA A 174 8.35 10.40 -15.46
C ALA A 174 7.87 9.20 -14.62
N PHE A 175 6.85 9.40 -13.77
CA PHE A 175 6.23 8.34 -13.00
C PHE A 175 5.53 7.31 -13.90
N VAL A 176 4.72 7.75 -14.88
CA VAL A 176 4.08 6.88 -15.88
C VAL A 176 5.11 6.09 -16.68
N ALA A 177 6.19 6.76 -17.15
CA ALA A 177 7.28 6.10 -17.84
C ALA A 177 7.96 5.02 -16.96
N GLY A 178 8.18 5.32 -15.68
CA GLY A 178 8.71 4.37 -14.70
C GLY A 178 7.78 3.17 -14.48
N VAL A 179 6.47 3.38 -14.44
CA VAL A 179 5.46 2.31 -14.36
C VAL A 179 5.50 1.43 -15.60
N ASN A 180 5.58 2.02 -16.80
CA ASN A 180 5.71 1.25 -18.02
C ASN A 180 7.02 0.46 -18.07
N TYR A 181 8.14 1.08 -17.70
CA TYR A 181 9.43 0.40 -17.61
C TYR A 181 9.34 -0.83 -16.67
N TYR A 182 8.74 -0.66 -15.49
CA TYR A 182 8.50 -1.74 -14.54
C TYR A 182 7.70 -2.89 -15.18
N ARG A 183 6.66 -2.59 -15.96
CA ARG A 183 5.82 -3.60 -16.61
C ARG A 183 6.50 -4.34 -17.76
N THR A 184 7.41 -3.69 -18.47
CA THR A 184 8.01 -4.19 -19.73
C THR A 184 9.42 -4.74 -19.57
N HIS A 185 10.12 -4.41 -18.47
CA HIS A 185 11.52 -4.79 -18.24
C HIS A 185 11.66 -5.63 -16.96
N LYS A 186 11.15 -6.88 -16.99
CA LYS A 186 11.10 -7.77 -15.81
C LYS A 186 12.45 -7.94 -15.13
N ALA A 187 13.50 -8.32 -15.88
CA ALA A 187 14.80 -8.64 -15.31
C ALA A 187 15.47 -7.45 -14.62
N GLU A 188 15.39 -6.26 -15.25
CA GLU A 188 15.93 -5.02 -14.71
C GLU A 188 15.14 -4.55 -13.51
N SER A 189 13.81 -4.66 -13.58
CA SER A 189 12.91 -4.30 -12.48
C SER A 189 13.16 -5.16 -11.25
N ILE A 190 13.38 -6.48 -11.41
CA ILE A 190 13.75 -7.37 -10.32
C ILE A 190 15.08 -6.95 -9.68
N LYS A 191 16.11 -6.61 -10.48
CA LYS A 191 17.38 -6.11 -9.96
C LYS A 191 17.23 -4.83 -9.16
N ILE A 192 16.41 -3.89 -9.67
CA ILE A 192 16.13 -2.62 -8.99
C ILE A 192 15.38 -2.89 -7.67
N MET A 193 14.34 -3.72 -7.70
CA MET A 193 13.58 -4.09 -6.50
C MET A 193 14.49 -4.73 -5.45
N ALA A 194 15.30 -5.72 -5.83
CA ALA A 194 16.23 -6.41 -4.93
C ALA A 194 17.23 -5.43 -4.28
N LYS A 195 17.77 -4.49 -5.07
CA LYS A 195 18.67 -3.44 -4.57
C LYS A 195 18.01 -2.60 -3.46
N TYR A 196 16.78 -2.11 -3.70
CA TYR A 196 16.08 -1.28 -2.71
C TYR A 196 15.56 -2.08 -1.51
N MET A 197 15.25 -3.36 -1.70
CA MET A 197 14.83 -4.27 -0.63
C MET A 197 16.02 -4.90 0.11
N ARG A 198 17.25 -4.67 -0.34
CA ARG A 198 18.51 -5.24 0.19
C ARG A 198 18.49 -6.78 0.17
N ILE A 199 18.00 -7.34 -0.93
CA ILE A 199 17.94 -8.79 -1.19
C ILE A 199 19.09 -9.17 -2.11
N ASP A 200 19.84 -10.22 -1.74
CA ASP A 200 20.95 -10.75 -2.54
C ASP A 200 20.40 -11.78 -3.54
N LEU A 201 20.44 -11.44 -4.83
CA LEU A 201 19.94 -12.33 -5.90
C LEU A 201 20.89 -13.48 -6.26
N ARG A 202 22.03 -13.67 -5.59
CA ARG A 202 22.91 -14.83 -5.82
C ARG A 202 22.31 -16.13 -5.31
N GLY A 203 21.41 -16.07 -4.33
CA GLY A 203 20.66 -17.22 -3.85
C GLY A 203 19.50 -17.57 -4.78
N LYS A 204 19.34 -18.88 -5.11
CA LYS A 204 18.23 -19.35 -5.95
C LYS A 204 16.86 -19.07 -5.34
N THR A 205 16.75 -19.22 -4.03
CA THR A 205 15.51 -18.96 -3.28
C THR A 205 15.11 -17.50 -3.39
N GLU A 206 16.04 -16.59 -3.15
CA GLU A 206 15.84 -15.15 -3.21
C GLU A 206 15.47 -14.69 -4.62
N GLN A 207 16.09 -15.28 -5.63
CA GLN A 207 15.75 -15.00 -7.02
C GLN A 207 14.31 -15.43 -7.33
N GLU A 208 13.92 -16.66 -6.99
CA GLU A 208 12.54 -17.16 -7.16
C GLU A 208 11.51 -16.28 -6.40
N GLU A 209 11.82 -15.88 -5.18
CA GLU A 209 10.97 -14.99 -4.39
C GLU A 209 10.78 -13.61 -5.04
N MET A 210 11.84 -13.05 -5.61
CA MET A 210 11.77 -11.77 -6.30
C MET A 210 11.01 -11.87 -7.62
N GLU A 211 11.17 -12.96 -8.38
CA GLU A 211 10.42 -13.23 -9.61
C GLU A 211 8.90 -13.36 -9.32
N GLU A 212 8.51 -14.18 -8.35
CA GLU A 212 7.10 -14.29 -7.94
C GLU A 212 6.54 -12.96 -7.40
N THR A 213 7.36 -12.20 -6.67
CA THR A 213 6.98 -10.87 -6.18
C THR A 213 6.68 -9.94 -7.35
N TYR A 214 7.56 -9.89 -8.35
CA TYR A 214 7.34 -9.11 -9.56
C TYR A 214 6.06 -9.57 -10.29
N ASP A 215 5.89 -10.86 -10.53
CA ASP A 215 4.74 -11.44 -11.26
C ASP A 215 3.39 -11.19 -10.56
N LEU A 216 3.40 -11.05 -9.24
CA LEU A 216 2.23 -10.64 -8.49
C LEU A 216 1.94 -9.14 -8.66
N PHE A 217 2.92 -8.30 -8.41
CA PHE A 217 2.71 -6.85 -8.41
C PHE A 217 2.48 -6.28 -9.81
N VAL A 218 3.14 -6.79 -10.85
CA VAL A 218 2.96 -6.28 -12.22
C VAL A 218 1.50 -6.38 -12.69
N LYS A 219 0.75 -7.37 -12.20
CA LYS A 219 -0.67 -7.57 -12.51
C LYS A 219 -1.59 -6.56 -11.82
N THR A 220 -1.10 -5.91 -10.77
CA THR A 220 -1.88 -4.94 -9.97
C THR A 220 -1.53 -3.49 -10.28
N VAL A 221 -0.50 -3.27 -11.10
CA VAL A 221 0.00 -1.94 -11.43
C VAL A 221 -0.62 -1.43 -12.72
N SER A 222 -1.42 -0.38 -12.62
CA SER A 222 -2.03 0.30 -13.78
C SER A 222 -1.07 1.33 -14.38
N CYS A 223 -0.99 1.34 -15.70
CA CYS A 223 -0.28 2.38 -16.44
C CYS A 223 -1.03 3.72 -16.45
N LYS A 224 -2.36 3.69 -16.29
CA LYS A 224 -3.20 4.87 -16.08
C LYS A 224 -3.41 5.05 -14.58
N PRO A 225 -2.56 5.87 -13.91
CA PRO A 225 -2.47 5.88 -12.45
C PRO A 225 -3.53 6.78 -11.80
N TYR A 226 -4.79 6.59 -12.14
CA TYR A 226 -5.91 7.28 -11.51
C TYR A 226 -6.13 6.79 -10.07
N ALA A 227 -6.38 7.72 -9.17
CA ALA A 227 -6.86 7.36 -7.83
C ALA A 227 -8.37 7.09 -7.89
N SER A 228 -8.78 5.90 -7.46
CA SER A 228 -10.19 5.53 -7.37
C SER A 228 -10.89 6.37 -6.30
N LEU A 229 -11.93 7.11 -6.68
CA LEU A 229 -12.78 7.86 -5.74
C LEU A 229 -13.55 6.90 -4.83
N GLU A 230 -13.94 5.72 -5.33
CA GLU A 230 -14.52 4.68 -4.49
C GLU A 230 -13.52 4.18 -3.45
N GLY A 231 -12.26 4.01 -3.86
CA GLY A 231 -11.16 3.67 -2.95
C GLY A 231 -10.95 4.71 -1.85
N ILE A 232 -11.03 6.00 -2.17
CA ILE A 232 -11.00 7.09 -1.17
C ILE A 232 -12.24 7.03 -0.26
N ARG A 233 -13.43 6.80 -0.82
CA ARG A 233 -14.67 6.68 -0.04
C ARG A 233 -14.61 5.53 0.96
N ASN A 234 -14.04 4.40 0.56
CA ASN A 234 -13.86 3.25 1.44
C ASN A 234 -12.86 3.55 2.57
N LEU A 235 -11.77 4.29 2.28
CA LEU A 235 -10.87 4.78 3.32
C LEU A 235 -11.58 5.72 4.29
N LEU A 236 -12.35 6.67 3.79
CA LEU A 236 -13.10 7.62 4.63
C LEU A 236 -14.10 6.91 5.55
N LYS A 237 -14.79 5.87 5.09
CA LYS A 237 -15.67 5.03 5.94
C LYS A 237 -14.88 4.40 7.11
N GLU A 238 -13.67 3.88 6.84
CA GLU A 238 -12.83 3.33 7.91
C GLU A 238 -12.35 4.41 8.89
N PHE A 239 -11.94 5.58 8.39
CA PHE A 239 -11.56 6.71 9.24
C PHE A 239 -12.73 7.24 10.05
N GLY A 240 -13.94 7.26 9.49
CA GLY A 240 -15.17 7.76 10.13
C GLY A 240 -15.55 7.04 11.42
N LYS A 241 -15.07 5.80 11.60
CA LYS A 241 -15.24 5.05 12.86
C LYS A 241 -14.56 5.75 14.06
N LYS A 242 -13.54 6.57 13.83
CA LYS A 242 -12.74 7.24 14.87
C LYS A 242 -12.60 8.75 14.69
N ASN A 243 -12.86 9.28 13.50
CA ASN A 243 -12.76 10.69 13.16
C ASN A 243 -14.02 11.16 12.43
N PRO A 244 -14.94 11.90 13.12
CA PRO A 244 -16.20 12.35 12.53
C PRO A 244 -16.04 13.21 11.27
N LYS A 245 -14.93 13.95 11.11
CA LYS A 245 -14.64 14.74 9.90
C LYS A 245 -14.63 13.89 8.62
N ALA A 246 -14.27 12.62 8.74
CA ALA A 246 -14.24 11.72 7.60
C ALA A 246 -15.64 11.36 7.05
N ASN A 247 -16.68 11.44 7.89
CA ASN A 247 -18.05 11.10 7.48
C ASN A 247 -18.69 12.16 6.57
N THR A 248 -18.18 13.40 6.60
CA THR A 248 -18.68 14.53 5.79
C THR A 248 -17.68 14.97 4.73
N ALA A 249 -16.52 14.32 4.65
CA ALA A 249 -15.47 14.69 3.71
C ALA A 249 -15.78 14.16 2.30
N GLU A 250 -15.68 15.05 1.30
CA GLU A 250 -15.89 14.71 -0.09
C GLU A 250 -14.65 14.01 -0.69
N PRO A 251 -14.78 12.79 -1.26
CA PRO A 251 -13.64 12.04 -1.81
C PRO A 251 -12.81 12.83 -2.84
N GLN A 252 -13.45 13.66 -3.66
CA GLN A 252 -12.81 14.50 -4.66
C GLN A 252 -11.80 15.47 -4.06
N SER A 253 -12.01 15.93 -2.83
CA SER A 253 -11.12 16.88 -2.17
C SER A 253 -9.74 16.29 -1.86
N PHE A 254 -9.59 14.97 -1.87
CA PHE A 254 -8.34 14.27 -1.56
C PHE A 254 -7.44 14.03 -2.78
N VAL A 255 -7.92 14.33 -3.99
CA VAL A 255 -7.21 14.01 -5.24
C VAL A 255 -7.12 15.22 -6.15
N ASP A 256 -6.04 15.30 -6.93
CA ASP A 256 -5.92 16.21 -8.07
C ASP A 256 -5.46 15.42 -9.29
N MET A 257 -6.43 14.89 -10.03
CA MET A 257 -6.20 14.02 -11.19
C MET A 257 -6.15 14.77 -12.51
N ARG A 258 -6.17 16.12 -12.53
CA ARG A 258 -6.21 16.91 -13.77
C ARG A 258 -5.02 16.62 -14.69
N PHE A 259 -3.82 16.48 -14.15
CA PHE A 259 -2.61 16.25 -14.96
C PHE A 259 -2.58 14.84 -15.58
N ILE A 260 -3.06 13.83 -14.85
CA ILE A 260 -3.20 12.48 -15.39
C ILE A 260 -4.28 12.44 -16.46
N ARG A 261 -5.40 13.16 -16.27
CA ARG A 261 -6.48 13.26 -17.24
C ARG A 261 -6.01 13.97 -18.53
N GLU A 262 -5.35 15.12 -18.43
CA GLU A 262 -4.76 15.82 -19.55
C GLU A 262 -3.82 14.92 -20.37
N ALA A 263 -2.97 14.16 -19.71
CA ALA A 263 -2.03 13.25 -20.35
C ALA A 263 -2.72 12.02 -20.98
N ASP A 264 -3.80 11.53 -20.38
CA ASP A 264 -4.60 10.43 -20.90
C ASP A 264 -5.41 10.87 -22.14
N GLU A 265 -6.14 11.97 -22.03
CA GLU A 265 -6.95 12.54 -23.12
C GLU A 265 -6.11 12.96 -24.34
N SER A 266 -4.87 13.38 -24.13
CA SER A 266 -3.93 13.69 -25.23
C SER A 266 -3.33 12.44 -25.88
N GLY A 267 -3.59 11.23 -25.37
CA GLY A 267 -3.00 9.98 -25.84
C GLY A 267 -1.53 9.78 -25.41
N LEU A 268 -0.99 10.67 -24.58
CA LEU A 268 0.41 10.61 -24.15
C LEU A 268 0.66 9.35 -23.28
N ILE A 269 -0.26 9.03 -22.36
CA ILE A 269 -0.14 7.82 -21.53
C ILE A 269 -0.16 6.58 -22.42
N ASP A 270 -1.08 6.49 -23.37
CA ASP A 270 -1.18 5.31 -24.27
C ASP A 270 0.07 5.20 -25.18
N SER A 271 0.70 6.30 -25.52
CA SER A 271 1.96 6.30 -26.31
C SER A 271 3.15 5.74 -25.51
N VAL A 272 3.17 5.96 -24.19
CA VAL A 272 4.22 5.48 -23.27
C VAL A 272 3.95 4.05 -22.83
N CYS A 273 2.69 3.66 -22.71
CA CYS A 273 2.24 2.40 -22.12
C CYS A 273 1.85 1.32 -23.16
N LYS A 274 2.62 1.25 -24.23
CA LYS A 274 2.45 0.23 -25.30
C LYS A 274 2.90 -1.14 -24.85
#